data_844e94c751f571586a111337ffa60e61
#
_entry.id   844e94c751f571586a111337ffa60e61
#
_cell.length_a   1.000
_cell.length_b   1.000
_cell.length_c   1.000
_cell.angle_alpha   90.00
_cell.angle_beta   90.00
_cell.angle_gamma   90.00
#
_symmetry.space_group_name_H-M   'P 1'
#
loop_
_entity.id
_entity.type
_entity.pdbx_description
1 polymer ?
#
loop_
_entity_poly.entity_id
_entity_poly.type
_entity_poly.pdbx_seq_one_letter_code
_entity_poly.pdbx_strand_id
1 'polypeptide(L)'
;MPSQVNKAAFEVGRNLGITPGSVVFRNELLELIQYQPTTEQVHTRPVLVVPPQINKFYVFDLSPDKSLARFTLDSGLQTFIISWRNPTRQQSHWDLNRYIEALKEAVDAVLAITGSADLNMLGACSGGVTATALLGHYAALGDQRVKALTLMVSVLDTDVDTQYSLFVDDKTLDAAKRRSSEAGVLEGRDLARVFAWLRPNDLIWNYWVNNYLLGNLPPEFDILYWNNDTTRLPAGLHHDLIELFRQNPLRTPGALEVCGTPIDLKTIEAEIFCVAGTTDHITPWQASYNSAR
;
A
#
# COMPACT_ATOMS: atom_id res chain seq x y z
N MET A 1 -23.85 -8.92 3.92
CA MET A 1 -23.28 -8.82 5.28
C MET A 1 -23.86 -7.58 5.93
N PRO A 2 -24.10 -7.58 7.26
CA PRO A 2 -24.50 -6.37 8.00
C PRO A 2 -23.44 -5.26 7.82
N SER A 3 -23.86 -4.00 7.97
CA SER A 3 -22.93 -2.87 7.92
C SER A 3 -21.94 -2.97 9.08
N GLN A 4 -20.65 -2.83 8.81
CA GLN A 4 -19.60 -2.85 9.83
C GLN A 4 -19.38 -1.47 10.47
N VAL A 5 -19.88 -0.41 9.83
CA VAL A 5 -19.64 0.97 10.26
C VAL A 5 -20.82 1.87 9.91
N ASN A 6 -21.10 2.86 10.76
CA ASN A 6 -21.98 3.96 10.42
C ASN A 6 -21.26 4.92 9.46
N LYS A 7 -21.53 4.76 8.16
CA LYS A 7 -20.87 5.59 7.12
C LYS A 7 -21.27 7.07 7.18
N ALA A 8 -22.44 7.39 7.75
CA ALA A 8 -22.92 8.77 7.83
C ALA A 8 -22.13 9.62 8.84
N ALA A 9 -21.37 8.98 9.74
CA ALA A 9 -20.53 9.66 10.72
C ALA A 9 -19.23 10.21 10.13
N PHE A 10 -18.83 9.78 8.92
CA PHE A 10 -17.53 10.07 8.34
C PHE A 10 -17.62 10.69 6.96
N GLU A 11 -16.72 11.67 6.72
CA GLU A 11 -16.57 12.35 5.44
C GLU A 11 -15.09 12.72 5.25
N VAL A 12 -14.48 12.24 4.16
CA VAL A 12 -13.08 12.55 3.82
C VAL A 12 -12.95 14.03 3.48
N GLY A 13 -11.96 14.69 4.06
CA GLY A 13 -11.76 16.13 3.97
C GLY A 13 -12.50 16.96 5.03
N ARG A 14 -13.38 16.32 5.84
CA ARG A 14 -14.09 16.97 6.95
C ARG A 14 -13.66 16.46 8.32
N ASN A 15 -13.65 15.15 8.51
CA ASN A 15 -13.21 14.51 9.76
C ASN A 15 -12.30 13.31 9.56
N LEU A 16 -11.96 12.98 8.29
CA LEU A 16 -10.93 12.03 7.88
C LEU A 16 -10.05 12.70 6.81
N GLY A 17 -8.74 12.46 6.85
CA GLY A 17 -7.81 13.00 5.86
C GLY A 17 -7.76 14.53 5.86
N ILE A 18 -7.72 15.14 7.03
CA ILE A 18 -7.91 16.60 7.19
C ILE A 18 -6.61 17.39 7.33
N THR A 19 -5.46 16.74 7.37
CA THR A 19 -4.18 17.47 7.43
C THR A 19 -4.03 18.32 6.17
N PRO A 20 -3.77 19.65 6.29
CA PRO A 20 -3.67 20.53 5.13
C PRO A 20 -2.58 20.10 4.16
N GLY A 21 -2.90 20.09 2.88
CA GLY A 21 -1.98 19.72 1.81
C GLY A 21 -2.52 20.08 0.44
N SER A 22 -1.69 19.92 -0.58
CA SER A 22 -2.05 20.21 -1.97
C SER A 22 -1.54 19.12 -2.89
N VAL A 23 -2.29 18.82 -3.96
CA VAL A 23 -1.79 18.00 -5.05
C VAL A 23 -0.76 18.83 -5.84
N VAL A 24 0.50 18.40 -5.78
CA VAL A 24 1.64 19.11 -6.37
C VAL A 24 2.13 18.48 -7.67
N PHE A 25 1.77 17.24 -7.92
CA PHE A 25 2.04 16.53 -9.16
C PHE A 25 0.92 15.52 -9.44
N ARG A 26 0.66 15.26 -10.70
CA ARG A 26 -0.31 14.25 -11.16
C ARG A 26 0.18 13.64 -12.46
N ASN A 27 0.07 12.32 -12.54
CA ASN A 27 0.14 11.60 -13.80
C ASN A 27 -1.15 10.79 -14.02
N GLU A 28 -1.14 9.89 -14.99
CA GLU A 28 -2.32 9.08 -15.33
C GLU A 28 -2.75 8.15 -14.18
N LEU A 29 -1.82 7.73 -13.33
CA LEU A 29 -1.98 6.66 -12.36
C LEU A 29 -2.04 7.13 -10.91
N LEU A 30 -1.45 8.27 -10.59
CA LEU A 30 -1.40 8.80 -9.22
C LEU A 30 -1.52 10.32 -9.14
N GLU A 31 -1.88 10.79 -7.96
CA GLU A 31 -1.69 12.15 -7.48
C GLU A 31 -0.67 12.14 -6.34
N LEU A 32 0.23 13.11 -6.35
CA LEU A 32 1.20 13.35 -5.29
C LEU A 32 0.70 14.51 -4.43
N ILE A 33 0.47 14.26 -3.16
CA ILE A 33 0.02 15.25 -2.20
C ILE A 33 1.23 15.66 -1.37
N GLN A 34 1.54 16.97 -1.32
CA GLN A 34 2.47 17.56 -0.36
C GLN A 34 1.67 18.13 0.79
N TYR A 35 1.97 17.70 2.02
CA TYR A 35 1.37 18.28 3.21
C TYR A 35 2.06 19.58 3.61
N GLN A 36 1.28 20.51 4.18
CA GLN A 36 1.78 21.78 4.64
C GLN A 36 2.61 21.59 5.92
N PRO A 37 3.88 22.07 5.97
CA PRO A 37 4.69 22.00 7.17
C PRO A 37 4.02 22.66 8.38
N THR A 38 4.21 22.08 9.57
CA THR A 38 3.72 22.61 10.85
C THR A 38 4.81 23.29 11.65
N THR A 39 6.08 23.18 11.22
CA THR A 39 7.27 23.76 11.86
C THR A 39 7.83 24.89 11.01
N GLU A 40 8.51 25.86 11.64
CA GLU A 40 9.16 26.99 10.94
C GLU A 40 10.31 26.55 10.01
N GLN A 41 10.99 25.47 10.39
CA GLN A 41 12.07 24.88 9.60
C GLN A 41 11.78 23.41 9.38
N VAL A 42 12.19 22.89 8.24
CA VAL A 42 12.02 21.49 7.88
C VAL A 42 13.37 20.86 7.52
N HIS A 43 13.49 19.58 7.73
CA HIS A 43 14.64 18.81 7.27
C HIS A 43 14.74 18.85 5.74
N THR A 44 15.96 18.92 5.21
CA THR A 44 16.20 18.98 3.75
C THR A 44 15.69 17.75 3.04
N ARG A 45 15.93 16.55 3.61
CA ARG A 45 15.51 15.28 3.02
C ARG A 45 14.02 15.03 3.25
N PRO A 46 13.19 14.96 2.20
CA PRO A 46 11.77 14.69 2.32
C PRO A 46 11.47 13.21 2.56
N VAL A 47 10.24 12.93 2.99
CA VAL A 47 9.67 11.58 3.10
C VAL A 47 8.55 11.42 2.09
N LEU A 48 8.62 10.37 1.27
CA LEU A 48 7.57 9.95 0.35
C LEU A 48 6.88 8.69 0.88
N VAL A 49 5.59 8.81 1.19
CA VAL A 49 4.75 7.68 1.62
C VAL A 49 4.10 7.03 0.41
N VAL A 50 4.29 5.71 0.29
CA VAL A 50 3.74 4.86 -0.78
C VAL A 50 2.70 3.92 -0.17
N PRO A 51 1.41 4.29 -0.20
CA PRO A 51 0.32 3.46 0.32
C PRO A 51 0.09 2.20 -0.50
N PRO A 52 -0.61 1.20 0.05
CA PRO A 52 -1.07 0.06 -0.75
C PRO A 52 -2.05 0.51 -1.84
N GLN A 53 -2.06 -0.22 -2.95
CA GLN A 53 -2.95 0.07 -4.07
C GLN A 53 -4.40 -0.36 -3.82
N ILE A 54 -4.63 -1.21 -2.83
CA ILE A 54 -5.95 -1.82 -2.54
C ILE A 54 -6.88 -0.93 -1.72
N ASN A 55 -6.35 0.09 -1.05
CA ASN A 55 -7.12 1.01 -0.19
C ASN A 55 -6.70 2.46 -0.40
N LYS A 56 -7.47 3.37 0.18
CA LYS A 56 -7.21 4.80 0.09
C LYS A 56 -6.04 5.26 0.96
N PHE A 57 -5.31 6.26 0.48
CA PHE A 57 -4.10 6.81 1.12
C PHE A 57 -4.34 7.36 2.53
N TYR A 58 -5.55 7.83 2.83
CA TYR A 58 -5.85 8.55 4.08
C TYR A 58 -5.82 7.69 5.34
N VAL A 59 -5.50 6.40 5.26
CA VAL A 59 -5.13 5.61 6.45
C VAL A 59 -3.94 6.23 7.19
N PHE A 60 -3.05 6.91 6.46
CA PHE A 60 -1.90 7.61 7.02
C PHE A 60 -2.24 9.02 7.53
N ASP A 61 -3.49 9.44 7.38
CA ASP A 61 -4.04 10.70 7.86
C ASP A 61 -5.50 10.47 8.29
N LEU A 62 -5.74 9.46 9.12
CA LEU A 62 -7.08 8.96 9.39
C LEU A 62 -7.90 9.96 10.21
N SER A 63 -7.35 10.40 11.36
CA SER A 63 -7.94 11.43 12.23
C SER A 63 -6.80 12.18 12.92
N PRO A 64 -7.05 13.34 13.57
CA PRO A 64 -5.99 14.13 14.22
C PRO A 64 -5.09 13.33 15.16
N ASP A 65 -5.65 12.40 15.91
CA ASP A 65 -4.91 11.55 16.86
C ASP A 65 -4.30 10.28 16.23
N LYS A 66 -4.64 10.01 14.97
CA LYS A 66 -4.22 8.82 14.22
C LYS A 66 -3.72 9.21 12.83
N SER A 67 -2.81 10.18 12.79
CA SER A 67 -2.22 10.70 11.56
C SER A 67 -0.70 10.54 11.58
N LEU A 68 -0.18 9.63 10.76
CA LEU A 68 1.25 9.53 10.50
C LEU A 68 1.74 10.78 9.76
N ALA A 69 0.95 11.30 8.83
CA ALA A 69 1.28 12.52 8.10
C ALA A 69 1.52 13.69 9.07
N ARG A 70 0.63 13.89 10.03
CA ARG A 70 0.79 14.93 11.04
C ARG A 70 2.01 14.68 11.94
N PHE A 71 2.22 13.45 12.37
CA PHE A 71 3.36 13.08 13.19
C PHE A 71 4.69 13.41 12.49
N THR A 72 4.82 13.11 11.20
CA THR A 72 6.02 13.43 10.42
C THR A 72 6.20 14.94 10.24
N LEU A 73 5.13 15.68 9.99
CA LEU A 73 5.17 17.15 9.89
C LEU A 73 5.58 17.80 11.21
N ASP A 74 4.99 17.38 12.34
CA ASP A 74 5.32 17.88 13.67
C ASP A 74 6.76 17.53 14.09
N SER A 75 7.35 16.51 13.43
CA SER A 75 8.78 16.16 13.54
C SER A 75 9.68 16.94 12.56
N GLY A 76 9.16 17.93 11.84
CA GLY A 76 9.92 18.76 10.92
C GLY A 76 10.23 18.10 9.58
N LEU A 77 9.56 16.99 9.21
CA LEU A 77 9.80 16.32 7.93
C LEU A 77 8.91 16.90 6.82
N GLN A 78 9.49 17.15 5.65
CA GLN A 78 8.72 17.44 4.44
C GLN A 78 8.03 16.16 3.99
N THR A 79 6.72 16.10 4.10
CA THR A 79 5.95 14.86 3.90
C THR A 79 5.12 14.91 2.63
N PHE A 80 5.32 13.89 1.80
CA PHE A 80 4.56 13.65 0.57
C PHE A 80 3.88 12.29 0.66
N ILE A 81 2.70 12.18 0.07
CA ILE A 81 1.98 10.91 -0.01
C ILE A 81 1.38 10.70 -1.39
N ILE A 82 1.42 9.45 -1.85
CA ILE A 82 0.78 9.04 -3.10
C ILE A 82 -0.69 8.72 -2.86
N SER A 83 -1.55 9.26 -3.71
CA SER A 83 -2.93 8.85 -3.86
C SER A 83 -3.09 8.10 -5.18
N TRP A 84 -3.22 6.77 -5.13
CA TRP A 84 -3.42 5.96 -6.32
C TRP A 84 -4.79 6.18 -6.94
N ARG A 85 -4.83 6.33 -8.26
CA ARG A 85 -6.09 6.36 -9.00
C ARG A 85 -6.85 5.05 -8.84
N ASN A 86 -8.16 5.14 -8.62
CA ASN A 86 -9.05 3.97 -8.64
C ASN A 86 -9.29 3.54 -10.10
N PRO A 87 -8.72 2.42 -10.58
CA PRO A 87 -8.79 2.05 -11.99
C PRO A 87 -10.18 1.57 -12.40
N THR A 88 -10.44 1.65 -13.70
CA THR A 88 -11.60 1.08 -14.36
C THR A 88 -11.15 0.00 -15.35
N ARG A 89 -12.09 -0.65 -16.03
CA ARG A 89 -11.77 -1.62 -17.08
C ARG A 89 -10.84 -1.06 -18.18
N GLN A 90 -10.84 0.24 -18.42
CA GLN A 90 -9.96 0.87 -19.42
C GLN A 90 -8.48 0.75 -19.03
N GLN A 91 -8.19 0.67 -17.75
CA GLN A 91 -6.84 0.52 -17.20
C GLN A 91 -6.47 -0.93 -16.86
N SER A 92 -7.19 -1.92 -17.42
CA SER A 92 -6.98 -3.35 -17.15
C SER A 92 -5.54 -3.83 -17.40
N HIS A 93 -4.83 -3.15 -18.30
CA HIS A 93 -3.45 -3.46 -18.70
C HIS A 93 -2.38 -2.88 -17.77
N TRP A 94 -2.75 -2.04 -16.79
CA TRP A 94 -1.78 -1.51 -15.83
C TRP A 94 -1.26 -2.64 -14.96
N ASP A 95 0.05 -2.86 -15.06
CA ASP A 95 0.82 -3.89 -14.36
C ASP A 95 1.75 -3.27 -13.31
N LEU A 96 2.54 -4.09 -12.64
CA LEU A 96 3.50 -3.64 -11.63
C LEU A 96 4.51 -2.64 -12.22
N ASN A 97 5.00 -2.87 -13.43
CA ASN A 97 5.94 -1.97 -14.09
C ASN A 97 5.35 -0.58 -14.28
N ARG A 98 4.08 -0.50 -14.70
CA ARG A 98 3.41 0.79 -14.87
C ARG A 98 3.26 1.55 -13.55
N TYR A 99 3.01 0.84 -12.43
CA TYR A 99 2.98 1.44 -11.09
C TYR A 99 4.37 1.91 -10.64
N ILE A 100 5.41 1.18 -10.97
CA ILE A 100 6.81 1.55 -10.66
C ILE A 100 7.24 2.77 -11.49
N GLU A 101 6.92 2.83 -12.77
CA GLU A 101 7.17 3.99 -13.63
C GLU A 101 6.49 5.25 -13.07
N ALA A 102 5.22 5.14 -12.69
CA ALA A 102 4.49 6.25 -12.09
C ALA A 102 5.09 6.70 -10.74
N LEU A 103 5.56 5.75 -9.93
CA LEU A 103 6.27 6.04 -8.67
C LEU A 103 7.61 6.74 -8.94
N LYS A 104 8.35 6.34 -9.96
CA LYS A 104 9.59 7.00 -10.39
C LYS A 104 9.34 8.47 -10.75
N GLU A 105 8.30 8.75 -11.54
CA GLU A 105 7.89 10.14 -11.85
C GLU A 105 7.55 10.95 -10.58
N ALA A 106 6.91 10.32 -9.59
CA ALA A 106 6.62 10.97 -8.31
C ALA A 106 7.89 11.26 -7.50
N VAL A 107 8.88 10.36 -7.49
CA VAL A 107 10.21 10.59 -6.89
C VAL A 107 10.88 11.78 -7.56
N ASP A 108 10.91 11.84 -8.90
CA ASP A 108 11.48 12.95 -9.65
C ASP A 108 10.79 14.29 -9.27
N ALA A 109 9.46 14.28 -9.15
CA ALA A 109 8.69 15.46 -8.75
C ALA A 109 9.02 15.91 -7.31
N VAL A 110 9.12 14.98 -6.34
CA VAL A 110 9.49 15.31 -4.95
C VAL A 110 10.86 15.98 -4.91
N LEU A 111 11.86 15.43 -5.59
CA LEU A 111 13.22 15.96 -5.61
C LEU A 111 13.26 17.33 -6.30
N ALA A 112 12.54 17.52 -7.40
CA ALA A 112 12.44 18.80 -8.10
C ALA A 112 11.77 19.89 -7.25
N ILE A 113 10.71 19.55 -6.50
CA ILE A 113 9.98 20.49 -5.64
C ILE A 113 10.82 20.91 -4.43
N THR A 114 11.52 19.95 -3.81
CA THR A 114 12.27 20.21 -2.57
C THR A 114 13.69 20.71 -2.81
N GLY A 115 14.25 20.48 -4.00
CA GLY A 115 15.67 20.72 -4.30
C GLY A 115 16.60 19.77 -3.54
N SER A 116 16.07 18.72 -2.92
CA SER A 116 16.87 17.71 -2.24
C SER A 116 17.55 16.79 -3.24
N ALA A 117 18.79 16.36 -2.93
CA ALA A 117 19.50 15.39 -3.75
C ALA A 117 18.93 13.96 -3.61
N ASP A 118 18.27 13.69 -2.51
CA ASP A 118 17.73 12.37 -2.15
C ASP A 118 16.49 12.49 -1.25
N LEU A 119 15.82 11.35 -1.03
CA LEU A 119 14.65 11.27 -0.16
C LEU A 119 14.64 9.97 0.67
N ASN A 120 13.83 9.94 1.70
CA ASN A 120 13.43 8.72 2.40
C ASN A 120 12.07 8.26 1.89
N MET A 121 11.84 6.94 1.85
CA MET A 121 10.58 6.37 1.41
C MET A 121 9.96 5.52 2.51
N LEU A 122 8.63 5.54 2.61
CA LEU A 122 7.87 4.64 3.45
C LEU A 122 6.89 3.89 2.56
N GLY A 123 7.05 2.58 2.43
CA GLY A 123 6.15 1.73 1.68
C GLY A 123 5.33 0.82 2.59
N ALA A 124 4.02 0.79 2.41
CA ALA A 124 3.15 -0.05 3.22
C ALA A 124 2.50 -1.16 2.40
N CYS A 125 2.52 -2.38 2.93
CA CYS A 125 1.93 -3.57 2.31
C CYS A 125 2.36 -3.71 0.84
N SER A 126 1.45 -3.79 -0.13
CA SER A 126 1.76 -3.82 -1.57
C SER A 126 2.50 -2.56 -2.07
N GLY A 127 2.30 -1.41 -1.42
CA GLY A 127 3.10 -0.21 -1.69
C GLY A 127 4.57 -0.38 -1.31
N GLY A 128 4.87 -1.16 -0.26
CA GLY A 128 6.23 -1.53 0.11
C GLY A 128 6.88 -2.46 -0.91
N VAL A 129 6.12 -3.40 -1.49
CA VAL A 129 6.59 -4.25 -2.59
C VAL A 129 6.96 -3.40 -3.81
N THR A 130 6.08 -2.47 -4.20
CA THR A 130 6.31 -1.56 -5.32
C THR A 130 7.54 -0.66 -5.08
N ALA A 131 7.68 -0.11 -3.87
CA ALA A 131 8.84 0.71 -3.48
C ALA A 131 10.14 -0.09 -3.52
N THR A 132 10.14 -1.32 -2.98
CA THR A 132 11.32 -2.19 -2.98
C THR A 132 11.73 -2.58 -4.41
N ALA A 133 10.76 -2.89 -5.26
CA ALA A 133 11.03 -3.20 -6.66
C ALA A 133 11.66 -2.00 -7.41
N LEU A 134 11.19 -0.77 -7.12
CA LEU A 134 11.82 0.46 -7.62
C LEU A 134 13.26 0.61 -7.10
N LEU A 135 13.50 0.35 -5.80
CA LEU A 135 14.86 0.43 -5.25
C LEU A 135 15.79 -0.60 -5.89
N GLY A 136 15.32 -1.82 -6.17
CA GLY A 136 16.08 -2.82 -6.91
C GLY A 136 16.46 -2.34 -8.32
N HIS A 137 15.52 -1.67 -9.01
CA HIS A 137 15.80 -1.04 -10.31
C HIS A 137 16.83 0.08 -10.19
N TYR A 138 16.71 0.97 -9.20
CA TYR A 138 17.68 2.03 -8.94
C TYR A 138 19.07 1.47 -8.61
N ALA A 139 19.16 0.46 -7.76
CA ALA A 139 20.42 -0.19 -7.41
C ALA A 139 21.12 -0.78 -8.64
N ALA A 140 20.38 -1.46 -9.52
CA ALA A 140 20.94 -2.00 -10.76
C ALA A 140 21.45 -0.91 -11.73
N LEU A 141 20.92 0.31 -11.64
CA LEU A 141 21.39 1.48 -12.41
C LEU A 141 22.44 2.32 -11.68
N GLY A 142 22.81 1.97 -10.44
CA GLY A 142 23.71 2.78 -9.60
C GLY A 142 23.09 4.08 -9.10
N ASP A 143 21.77 4.19 -9.10
CA ASP A 143 21.02 5.35 -8.62
C ASP A 143 20.77 5.24 -7.12
N GLN A 144 21.19 6.23 -6.33
CA GLN A 144 21.12 6.25 -4.87
C GLN A 144 20.21 7.36 -4.32
N ARG A 145 19.23 7.81 -5.10
CA ARG A 145 18.33 8.90 -4.71
C ARG A 145 17.36 8.53 -3.57
N VAL A 146 17.20 7.26 -3.22
CA VAL A 146 16.48 6.82 -2.02
C VAL A 146 17.49 6.37 -0.98
N LYS A 147 17.57 7.06 0.17
CA LYS A 147 18.57 6.79 1.22
C LYS A 147 18.09 5.81 2.28
N ALA A 148 16.81 5.84 2.57
CA ALA A 148 16.21 4.88 3.50
C ALA A 148 14.82 4.48 3.03
N LEU A 149 14.48 3.21 3.24
CA LEU A 149 13.14 2.65 3.00
C LEU A 149 12.59 2.06 4.29
N THR A 150 11.49 2.61 4.78
CA THR A 150 10.68 1.99 5.83
C THR A 150 9.66 1.07 5.19
N LEU A 151 9.69 -0.21 5.53
CA LEU A 151 8.71 -1.22 5.14
C LEU A 151 7.71 -1.42 6.28
N MET A 152 6.47 -0.98 6.09
CA MET A 152 5.42 -1.16 7.07
C MET A 152 4.49 -2.30 6.62
N VAL A 153 4.42 -3.37 7.43
CA VAL A 153 3.59 -4.56 7.17
C VAL A 153 3.71 -5.07 5.72
N SER A 154 4.93 -5.07 5.18
CA SER A 154 5.23 -5.51 3.83
C SER A 154 5.90 -6.89 3.85
N VAL A 155 5.53 -7.73 2.89
CA VAL A 155 6.08 -9.08 2.71
C VAL A 155 6.73 -9.14 1.35
N LEU A 156 8.05 -9.33 1.33
CA LEU A 156 8.87 -9.49 0.12
C LEU A 156 9.24 -10.97 -0.10
N ASP A 157 9.36 -11.73 0.98
CA ASP A 157 9.58 -13.17 0.96
C ASP A 157 8.30 -13.88 1.40
N THR A 158 7.67 -14.59 0.47
CA THR A 158 6.40 -15.30 0.68
C THR A 158 6.59 -16.75 1.15
N ASP A 159 7.83 -17.21 1.36
CA ASP A 159 8.15 -18.54 1.86
C ASP A 159 7.95 -18.63 3.39
N VAL A 160 6.72 -18.37 3.81
CA VAL A 160 6.29 -18.46 5.22
C VAL A 160 4.91 -19.10 5.27
N ASP A 161 4.76 -20.08 6.17
CA ASP A 161 3.44 -20.66 6.45
C ASP A 161 2.51 -19.57 7.02
N THR A 162 1.59 -19.13 6.20
CA THR A 162 0.57 -18.15 6.58
C THR A 162 -0.81 -18.77 6.53
N GLN A 163 -1.78 -18.18 7.22
CA GLN A 163 -3.18 -18.62 7.08
C GLN A 163 -3.70 -18.48 5.62
N TYR A 164 -3.05 -17.65 4.82
CA TYR A 164 -3.33 -17.53 3.39
C TYR A 164 -3.02 -18.80 2.61
N SER A 165 -1.94 -19.51 2.93
CA SER A 165 -1.56 -20.74 2.23
C SER A 165 -2.64 -21.82 2.29
N LEU A 166 -3.52 -21.76 3.28
CA LEU A 166 -4.67 -22.68 3.42
C LEU A 166 -5.79 -22.41 2.42
N PHE A 167 -5.88 -21.19 1.88
CA PHE A 167 -6.95 -20.76 0.96
C PHE A 167 -6.45 -20.56 -0.47
N VAL A 168 -5.17 -20.76 -0.73
CA VAL A 168 -4.51 -20.37 -1.97
C VAL A 168 -3.88 -21.59 -2.63
N ASP A 169 -4.70 -22.36 -3.33
CA ASP A 169 -4.22 -23.35 -4.30
C ASP A 169 -4.14 -22.75 -5.72
N ASP A 170 -3.37 -23.39 -6.60
CA ASP A 170 -3.17 -22.93 -7.97
C ASP A 170 -4.49 -22.74 -8.74
N LYS A 171 -5.48 -23.61 -8.52
CA LYS A 171 -6.78 -23.52 -9.21
C LYS A 171 -7.56 -22.30 -8.76
N THR A 172 -7.50 -21.97 -7.47
CA THR A 172 -8.14 -20.76 -6.90
C THR A 172 -7.49 -19.51 -7.42
N LEU A 173 -6.14 -19.45 -7.47
CA LEU A 173 -5.41 -18.34 -8.04
C LEU A 173 -5.70 -18.12 -9.53
N ASP A 174 -5.69 -19.19 -10.32
CA ASP A 174 -6.01 -19.13 -11.74
C ASP A 174 -7.47 -18.72 -11.99
N ALA A 175 -8.40 -19.14 -11.16
CA ALA A 175 -9.78 -18.69 -11.22
C ALA A 175 -9.92 -17.21 -10.90
N ALA A 176 -9.18 -16.70 -9.89
CA ALA A 176 -9.14 -15.29 -9.54
C ALA A 176 -8.55 -14.44 -10.69
N LYS A 177 -7.45 -14.90 -11.34
CA LYS A 177 -6.86 -14.26 -12.51
C LYS A 177 -7.84 -14.18 -13.69
N ARG A 178 -8.51 -15.30 -14.02
CA ARG A 178 -9.53 -15.31 -15.09
C ARG A 178 -10.64 -14.31 -14.81
N ARG A 179 -11.18 -14.30 -13.59
CA ARG A 179 -12.26 -13.38 -13.19
C ARG A 179 -11.85 -11.92 -13.33
N SER A 180 -10.66 -11.54 -12.88
CA SER A 180 -10.17 -10.17 -13.02
C SER A 180 -9.88 -9.80 -14.48
N SER A 181 -9.40 -10.74 -15.31
CA SER A 181 -9.21 -10.55 -16.75
C SER A 181 -10.53 -10.24 -17.47
N GLU A 182 -11.57 -11.03 -17.18
CA GLU A 182 -12.91 -10.84 -17.79
C GLU A 182 -13.55 -9.50 -17.40
N ALA A 183 -13.41 -9.11 -16.12
CA ALA A 183 -13.92 -7.85 -15.60
C ALA A 183 -13.03 -6.64 -15.97
N GLY A 184 -11.73 -6.87 -16.23
CA GLY A 184 -10.69 -5.87 -16.42
C GLY A 184 -10.11 -5.33 -15.11
N VAL A 185 -10.75 -5.60 -13.98
CA VAL A 185 -10.34 -5.20 -12.63
C VAL A 185 -10.73 -6.27 -11.61
N LEU A 186 -9.99 -6.33 -10.50
CA LEU A 186 -10.43 -6.95 -9.26
C LEU A 186 -11.18 -5.92 -8.44
N GLU A 187 -12.43 -6.18 -8.08
CA GLU A 187 -13.20 -5.31 -7.19
C GLU A 187 -12.63 -5.37 -5.76
N GLY A 188 -12.37 -4.21 -5.16
CA GLY A 188 -11.83 -4.14 -3.80
C GLY A 188 -12.71 -4.82 -2.75
N ARG A 189 -14.04 -4.89 -2.98
CA ARG A 189 -14.98 -5.63 -2.11
C ARG A 189 -14.72 -7.14 -2.11
N ASP A 190 -14.24 -7.71 -3.20
CA ASP A 190 -13.94 -9.15 -3.27
C ASP A 190 -12.71 -9.45 -2.43
N LEU A 191 -11.69 -8.60 -2.49
CA LEU A 191 -10.51 -8.71 -1.65
C LEU A 191 -10.83 -8.48 -0.16
N ALA A 192 -11.65 -7.47 0.15
CA ALA A 192 -12.12 -7.22 1.52
C ALA A 192 -12.91 -8.43 2.09
N ARG A 193 -13.65 -9.17 1.26
CA ARG A 193 -14.31 -10.42 1.67
C ARG A 193 -13.30 -11.51 2.03
N VAL A 194 -12.25 -11.67 1.24
CA VAL A 194 -11.17 -12.64 1.54
C VAL A 194 -10.57 -12.31 2.92
N PHE A 195 -10.20 -11.06 3.16
CA PHE A 195 -9.66 -10.63 4.46
C PHE A 195 -10.65 -10.84 5.62
N ALA A 196 -11.95 -10.59 5.40
CA ALA A 196 -12.96 -10.82 6.42
C ALA A 196 -13.10 -12.31 6.79
N TRP A 197 -12.94 -13.23 5.83
CA TRP A 197 -12.97 -14.67 6.09
C TRP A 197 -11.74 -15.20 6.82
N LEU A 198 -10.63 -14.47 6.85
CA LEU A 198 -9.46 -14.84 7.67
C LEU A 198 -9.73 -14.62 9.17
N ARG A 199 -10.65 -13.72 9.53
CA ARG A 199 -11.11 -13.46 10.90
C ARG A 199 -12.63 -13.38 10.99
N PRO A 200 -13.34 -14.46 10.71
CA PRO A 200 -14.80 -14.41 10.56
C PRO A 200 -15.52 -14.04 11.85
N ASN A 201 -14.99 -14.42 13.01
CA ASN A 201 -15.60 -14.06 14.30
C ASN A 201 -15.58 -12.54 14.52
N ASP A 202 -14.47 -11.88 14.22
CA ASP A 202 -14.29 -10.46 14.45
C ASP A 202 -14.95 -9.60 13.37
N LEU A 203 -14.86 -10.04 12.10
CA LEU A 203 -15.21 -9.21 10.94
C LEU A 203 -16.55 -9.57 10.28
N ILE A 204 -17.16 -10.72 10.65
CA ILE A 204 -18.45 -11.16 10.12
C ILE A 204 -19.44 -11.40 11.24
N TRP A 205 -19.18 -12.38 12.11
CA TRP A 205 -20.17 -12.87 13.08
C TRP A 205 -20.45 -11.86 14.19
N ASN A 206 -19.43 -11.10 14.63
CA ASN A 206 -19.63 -10.04 15.61
C ASN A 206 -20.65 -9.00 15.13
N TYR A 207 -20.56 -8.55 13.87
CA TYR A 207 -21.50 -7.59 13.28
C TYR A 207 -22.86 -8.22 12.98
N TRP A 208 -22.89 -9.51 12.64
CA TRP A 208 -24.15 -10.22 12.49
C TRP A 208 -24.94 -10.26 13.80
N VAL A 209 -24.27 -10.61 14.91
CA VAL A 209 -24.90 -10.67 16.22
C VAL A 209 -25.31 -9.26 16.68
N ASN A 210 -24.37 -8.31 16.71
CA ASN A 210 -24.62 -6.99 17.28
C ASN A 210 -25.61 -6.16 16.45
N ASN A 211 -25.42 -6.12 15.12
CA ASN A 211 -26.18 -5.17 14.30
C ASN A 211 -27.46 -5.79 13.75
N TYR A 212 -27.46 -7.09 13.41
CA TYR A 212 -28.64 -7.74 12.84
C TYR A 212 -29.52 -8.40 13.92
N LEU A 213 -28.95 -9.24 14.80
CA LEU A 213 -29.74 -9.97 15.80
C LEU A 213 -30.14 -9.09 16.97
N LEU A 214 -29.25 -8.24 17.48
CA LEU A 214 -29.52 -7.35 18.63
C LEU A 214 -30.06 -5.99 18.21
N GLY A 215 -30.05 -5.64 16.92
CA GLY A 215 -30.56 -4.37 16.40
C GLY A 215 -29.75 -3.14 16.80
N ASN A 216 -28.48 -3.30 17.22
CA ASN A 216 -27.62 -2.19 17.54
C ASN A 216 -27.19 -1.45 16.27
N LEU A 217 -26.96 -0.13 16.39
CA LEU A 217 -26.39 0.64 15.31
C LEU A 217 -24.93 0.22 15.06
N PRO A 218 -24.47 0.23 13.78
CA PRO A 218 -23.06 0.01 13.48
C PRO A 218 -22.16 1.02 14.20
N PRO A 219 -20.98 0.61 14.70
CA PRO A 219 -20.07 1.50 15.41
C PRO A 219 -19.53 2.63 14.51
N GLU A 220 -19.12 3.72 15.15
CA GLU A 220 -18.47 4.86 14.49
C GLU A 220 -16.95 4.75 14.63
N PHE A 221 -16.35 3.75 13.95
CA PHE A 221 -14.92 3.55 13.90
C PHE A 221 -14.35 4.02 12.55
N ASP A 222 -13.46 4.99 12.61
CA ASP A 222 -12.77 5.59 11.46
C ASP A 222 -12.01 4.55 10.61
N ILE A 223 -11.27 3.65 11.25
CA ILE A 223 -10.53 2.59 10.55
C ILE A 223 -11.46 1.61 9.80
N LEU A 224 -12.67 1.36 10.31
CA LEU A 224 -13.65 0.52 9.62
C LEU A 224 -14.28 1.25 8.43
N TYR A 225 -14.45 2.57 8.54
CA TYR A 225 -14.86 3.38 7.39
C TYR A 225 -13.82 3.28 6.27
N TRP A 226 -12.55 3.54 6.58
CA TRP A 226 -11.45 3.41 5.63
C TRP A 226 -11.38 2.00 5.02
N ASN A 227 -11.47 0.96 5.84
CA ASN A 227 -11.42 -0.43 5.36
C ASN A 227 -12.56 -0.79 4.39
N ASN A 228 -13.69 -0.09 4.49
CA ASN A 228 -14.83 -0.22 3.58
C ASN A 228 -14.76 0.72 2.35
N ASP A 229 -13.80 1.65 2.31
CA ASP A 229 -13.55 2.55 1.17
C ASP A 229 -12.44 1.97 0.28
N THR A 230 -12.75 0.83 -0.34
CA THR A 230 -11.80 0.04 -1.12
C THR A 230 -11.51 0.63 -2.49
N THR A 231 -10.33 0.31 -3.02
CA THR A 231 -9.91 0.62 -4.40
C THR A 231 -9.90 -0.68 -5.22
N ARG A 232 -10.10 -0.58 -6.52
CA ARG A 232 -9.93 -1.69 -7.46
C ARG A 232 -8.45 -1.91 -7.74
N LEU A 233 -8.09 -3.14 -8.12
CA LEU A 233 -6.82 -3.42 -8.78
C LEU A 233 -7.07 -3.66 -10.28
N PRO A 234 -6.26 -3.10 -11.19
CA PRO A 234 -6.32 -3.49 -12.58
C PRO A 234 -5.89 -4.95 -12.75
N ALA A 235 -6.42 -5.63 -13.76
CA ALA A 235 -6.15 -7.04 -13.96
C ALA A 235 -4.65 -7.33 -14.08
N GLY A 236 -3.87 -6.47 -14.75
CA GLY A 236 -2.42 -6.60 -14.87
C GLY A 236 -1.73 -6.63 -13.51
N LEU A 237 -1.91 -5.60 -12.67
CA LEU A 237 -1.30 -5.57 -11.34
C LEU A 237 -1.77 -6.75 -10.46
N HIS A 238 -3.06 -7.11 -10.52
CA HIS A 238 -3.57 -8.25 -9.77
C HIS A 238 -2.87 -9.55 -10.17
N HIS A 239 -2.61 -9.76 -11.47
CA HIS A 239 -1.85 -10.92 -11.96
C HIS A 239 -0.41 -10.91 -11.44
N ASP A 240 0.26 -9.78 -11.50
CA ASP A 240 1.65 -9.66 -11.03
C ASP A 240 1.75 -9.91 -9.52
N LEU A 241 0.82 -9.39 -8.72
CA LEU A 241 0.79 -9.66 -7.28
C LEU A 241 0.57 -11.15 -6.98
N ILE A 242 -0.27 -11.86 -7.76
CA ILE A 242 -0.43 -13.31 -7.64
C ILE A 242 0.88 -14.04 -7.99
N GLU A 243 1.55 -13.65 -9.07
CA GLU A 243 2.82 -14.29 -9.46
C GLU A 243 3.96 -13.98 -8.48
N LEU A 244 4.02 -12.77 -7.94
CA LEU A 244 4.94 -12.43 -6.85
C LEU A 244 4.72 -13.34 -5.63
N PHE A 245 3.45 -13.61 -5.28
CA PHE A 245 3.12 -14.50 -4.19
C PHE A 245 3.47 -15.97 -4.53
N ARG A 246 3.12 -16.46 -5.73
CA ARG A 246 3.28 -17.85 -6.16
C ARG A 246 4.74 -18.24 -6.37
N GLN A 247 5.51 -17.37 -7.03
CA GLN A 247 6.87 -17.67 -7.49
C GLN A 247 7.97 -17.14 -6.59
N ASN A 248 7.61 -16.20 -5.68
CA ASN A 248 8.55 -15.54 -4.78
C ASN A 248 9.82 -14.99 -5.49
N PRO A 249 9.69 -14.28 -6.63
CA PRO A 249 10.83 -13.93 -7.47
C PRO A 249 11.75 -12.90 -6.83
N LEU A 250 11.28 -12.11 -5.86
CA LEU A 250 12.07 -11.12 -5.14
C LEU A 250 13.21 -11.74 -4.32
N ARG A 251 13.09 -13.03 -3.96
CA ARG A 251 14.12 -13.78 -3.24
C ARG A 251 15.31 -14.18 -4.12
N THR A 252 15.07 -14.29 -5.43
CA THR A 252 16.07 -14.83 -6.37
C THR A 252 16.63 -13.70 -7.25
N PRO A 253 17.95 -13.43 -7.19
CA PRO A 253 18.57 -12.40 -8.01
C PRO A 253 18.23 -12.58 -9.51
N GLY A 254 17.76 -11.51 -10.15
CA GLY A 254 17.40 -11.47 -11.56
C GLY A 254 16.13 -12.20 -11.98
N ALA A 255 15.38 -12.82 -11.04
CA ALA A 255 14.13 -13.51 -11.36
C ALA A 255 12.96 -12.55 -11.62
N LEU A 256 13.01 -11.33 -11.10
CA LEU A 256 12.07 -10.25 -11.41
C LEU A 256 12.77 -9.20 -12.28
N GLU A 257 12.13 -8.88 -13.39
CA GLU A 257 12.52 -7.77 -14.26
C GLU A 257 11.60 -6.56 -13.98
N VAL A 258 12.21 -5.40 -13.74
CA VAL A 258 11.51 -4.14 -13.45
C VAL A 258 11.96 -3.09 -14.44
N CYS A 259 11.03 -2.53 -15.21
CA CYS A 259 11.31 -1.52 -16.25
C CYS A 259 12.47 -1.95 -17.18
N GLY A 260 12.48 -3.21 -17.61
CA GLY A 260 13.52 -3.77 -18.48
C GLY A 260 14.86 -4.09 -17.79
N THR A 261 14.90 -4.08 -16.45
CA THR A 261 16.13 -4.34 -15.67
C THR A 261 15.91 -5.52 -14.73
N PRO A 262 16.69 -6.61 -14.82
CA PRO A 262 16.70 -7.66 -13.81
C PRO A 262 17.18 -7.09 -12.47
N ILE A 263 16.41 -7.32 -11.40
CA ILE A 263 16.73 -6.76 -10.09
C ILE A 263 17.30 -7.81 -9.14
N ASP A 264 18.17 -7.35 -8.24
CA ASP A 264 18.67 -8.12 -7.09
C ASP A 264 18.54 -7.26 -5.84
N LEU A 265 17.66 -7.65 -4.91
CA LEU A 265 17.42 -6.89 -3.68
C LEU A 265 18.67 -6.79 -2.79
N LYS A 266 19.63 -7.71 -2.92
CA LYS A 266 20.88 -7.70 -2.16
C LYS A 266 21.83 -6.57 -2.58
N THR A 267 21.59 -5.94 -3.72
CA THR A 267 22.38 -4.78 -4.20
C THR A 267 21.83 -3.45 -3.70
N ILE A 268 20.70 -3.45 -2.97
CA ILE A 268 20.12 -2.23 -2.40
C ILE A 268 21.02 -1.77 -1.24
N GLU A 269 21.60 -0.57 -1.37
CA GLU A 269 22.46 0.06 -0.35
C GLU A 269 21.68 0.97 0.61
N ALA A 270 20.40 1.25 0.31
CA ALA A 270 19.55 2.06 1.16
C ALA A 270 19.36 1.40 2.55
N GLU A 271 19.29 2.22 3.60
CA GLU A 271 18.97 1.74 4.94
C GLU A 271 17.53 1.21 4.97
N ILE A 272 17.33 0.02 5.52
CA ILE A 272 15.99 -0.61 5.60
C ILE A 272 15.53 -0.66 7.04
N PHE A 273 14.34 -0.13 7.29
CA PHE A 273 13.65 -0.25 8.58
C PHE A 273 12.31 -0.96 8.39
N CYS A 274 12.08 -2.06 9.12
CA CYS A 274 10.87 -2.87 9.01
C CYS A 274 9.98 -2.72 10.23
N VAL A 275 8.70 -2.43 9.99
CA VAL A 275 7.65 -2.38 11.02
C VAL A 275 6.63 -3.48 10.75
N ALA A 276 6.40 -4.36 11.72
CA ALA A 276 5.45 -5.45 11.62
C ALA A 276 4.60 -5.57 12.87
N GLY A 277 3.36 -6.00 12.74
CA GLY A 277 2.47 -6.27 13.85
C GLY A 277 2.68 -7.67 14.40
N THR A 278 2.89 -7.80 15.72
CA THR A 278 3.10 -9.11 16.38
C THR A 278 1.90 -10.05 16.30
N THR A 279 0.71 -9.49 16.12
CA THR A 279 -0.57 -10.21 15.99
C THR A 279 -1.21 -10.05 14.62
N ASP A 280 -0.45 -9.54 13.65
CA ASP A 280 -0.95 -9.40 12.29
C ASP A 280 -1.17 -10.77 11.64
N HIS A 281 -2.39 -11.01 11.20
CA HIS A 281 -2.79 -12.27 10.58
C HIS A 281 -2.70 -12.22 9.05
N ILE A 282 -2.53 -11.04 8.47
CA ILE A 282 -2.40 -10.83 7.02
C ILE A 282 -0.93 -10.85 6.63
N THR A 283 -0.11 -10.08 7.35
CA THR A 283 1.34 -10.00 7.15
C THR A 283 2.06 -10.37 8.44
N PRO A 284 2.19 -11.68 8.74
CA PRO A 284 2.84 -12.12 9.98
C PRO A 284 4.24 -11.52 10.12
N TRP A 285 4.61 -11.13 11.35
CA TRP A 285 5.90 -10.48 11.59
C TRP A 285 7.10 -11.32 11.13
N GLN A 286 6.97 -12.66 11.13
CA GLN A 286 8.00 -13.56 10.61
C GLN A 286 8.26 -13.33 9.11
N ALA A 287 7.20 -13.08 8.33
CA ALA A 287 7.35 -12.80 6.90
C ALA A 287 8.04 -11.46 6.66
N SER A 288 7.69 -10.43 7.45
CA SER A 288 8.39 -9.13 7.39
C SER A 288 9.86 -9.26 7.86
N TYR A 289 10.14 -10.07 8.86
CA TYR A 289 11.50 -10.34 9.33
C TYR A 289 12.34 -11.08 8.26
N ASN A 290 11.77 -12.10 7.60
CA ASN A 290 12.45 -12.81 6.51
C ASN A 290 12.73 -11.89 5.33
N SER A 291 11.80 -10.97 5.04
CA SER A 291 11.95 -9.96 3.99
C SER A 291 13.10 -8.97 4.24
N ALA A 292 13.53 -8.82 5.50
CA ALA A 292 14.63 -7.93 5.90
C ALA A 292 16.01 -8.60 5.89
N ARG A 293 16.08 -9.91 5.64
CA ARG A 293 17.31 -10.73 5.65
C ARG A 293 17.79 -11.06 4.25
#